data_2e4123d2a29f2a18a2e92dddc23b3023
#
_entry.id   2e4123d2a29f2a18a2e92dddc23b3023
#
_cell.length_a   1.000
_cell.length_b   1.000
_cell.length_c   1.000
_cell.angle_alpha   90.00
_cell.angle_beta   90.00
_cell.angle_gamma   90.00
#
_symmetry.space_group_name_H-M   'P 1'
#
loop_
_entity.id
_entity.type
_entity.pdbx_description
1 polymer ?
#
loop_
_entity_poly.entity_id
_entity_poly.type
_entity_poly.pdbx_seq_one_letter_code
_entity_poly.pdbx_strand_id
1 'polypeptide(L)'
;MNRAEFLISVGKRIAKARKSAGISQAELAELTDLSVSCISKIERGINNFSAESLSKIAIALDTSSSCLLNEFCEANIVPLHKDIEKAFEGYSSEDVDGIIQIINIIKQIKNA
;
A
#
# COMPACT_ATOMS: atom_id res chain seq x y z
N MET A 1 -14.23 12.00 -10.65
CA MET A 1 -13.38 11.01 -11.33
C MET A 1 -14.26 9.92 -11.94
N ASN A 2 -14.16 9.69 -13.25
CA ASN A 2 -14.90 8.62 -13.90
C ASN A 2 -14.16 7.28 -13.80
N ARG A 3 -14.79 6.19 -14.25
CA ARG A 3 -14.23 4.84 -14.17
C ARG A 3 -12.89 4.71 -14.91
N ALA A 4 -12.77 5.29 -16.07
CA ALA A 4 -11.53 5.22 -16.87
C ALA A 4 -10.38 5.91 -16.16
N GLU A 5 -10.61 7.10 -15.63
CA GLU A 5 -9.61 7.83 -14.84
C GLU A 5 -9.22 7.09 -13.57
N PHE A 6 -10.17 6.48 -12.90
CA PHE A 6 -9.94 5.67 -11.71
C PHE A 6 -9.02 4.47 -12.03
N LEU A 7 -9.32 3.72 -13.08
CA LEU A 7 -8.51 2.55 -13.46
C LEU A 7 -7.09 2.95 -13.84
N ILE A 8 -6.91 4.06 -14.55
CA ILE A 8 -5.58 4.57 -14.90
C ILE A 8 -4.80 4.97 -13.64
N SER A 9 -5.45 5.63 -12.71
CA SER A 9 -4.85 6.08 -11.46
C SER A 9 -4.39 4.89 -10.60
N VAL A 10 -5.24 3.88 -10.44
CA VAL A 10 -4.89 2.66 -9.70
C VAL A 10 -3.74 1.91 -10.40
N GLY A 11 -3.81 1.77 -11.72
CA GLY A 11 -2.76 1.13 -12.51
C GLY A 11 -1.40 1.78 -12.33
N LYS A 12 -1.35 3.10 -12.31
CA LYS A 12 -0.11 3.85 -12.05
C LYS A 12 0.45 3.60 -10.67
N ARG A 13 -0.41 3.54 -9.65
CA ARG A 13 0.01 3.23 -8.27
C ARG A 13 0.57 1.82 -8.15
N ILE A 14 -0.06 0.86 -8.82
CA ILE A 14 0.44 -0.54 -8.88
C ILE A 14 1.81 -0.59 -9.54
N ALA A 15 1.97 0.04 -10.69
CA ALA A 15 3.25 0.08 -11.42
C ALA A 15 4.34 0.73 -10.58
N LYS A 16 4.04 1.83 -9.90
CA LYS A 16 4.97 2.53 -9.02
C LYS A 16 5.40 1.66 -7.85
N ALA A 17 4.46 1.01 -7.19
CA ALA A 17 4.73 0.10 -6.07
C ALA A 17 5.58 -1.09 -6.51
N ARG A 18 5.27 -1.65 -7.69
CA ARG A 18 6.04 -2.76 -8.28
C ARG A 18 7.49 -2.35 -8.54
N LYS A 19 7.69 -1.20 -9.17
CA LYS A 19 9.04 -0.67 -9.48
C LYS A 19 9.81 -0.36 -8.20
N SER A 20 9.15 0.20 -7.21
CA SER A 20 9.75 0.46 -5.89
C SER A 20 10.17 -0.81 -5.18
N ALA A 21 9.44 -1.91 -5.36
CA ALA A 21 9.78 -3.22 -4.85
C ALA A 21 10.90 -3.91 -5.64
N GLY A 22 11.30 -3.35 -6.79
CA GLY A 22 12.38 -3.90 -7.61
C GLY A 22 12.01 -5.15 -8.39
N ILE A 23 10.73 -5.38 -8.66
CA ILE A 23 10.28 -6.57 -9.40
C ILE A 23 9.71 -6.21 -10.77
N SER A 24 9.80 -7.17 -11.69
CA SER A 24 9.25 -7.05 -13.04
C SER A 24 7.76 -7.37 -13.08
N GLN A 25 7.10 -7.05 -14.18
CA GLN A 25 5.71 -7.48 -14.40
C GLN A 25 5.60 -9.01 -14.40
N ALA A 26 6.58 -9.72 -14.95
CA ALA A 26 6.60 -11.17 -14.96
C ALA A 26 6.71 -11.76 -13.55
N GLU A 27 7.55 -11.17 -12.70
CA GLU A 27 7.68 -11.57 -11.31
C GLU A 27 6.39 -11.32 -10.51
N LEU A 28 5.76 -10.17 -10.73
CA LEU A 28 4.48 -9.86 -10.08
C LEU A 28 3.38 -10.83 -10.55
N ALA A 29 3.35 -11.16 -11.84
CA ALA A 29 2.42 -12.13 -12.39
C ALA A 29 2.57 -13.50 -11.73
N GLU A 30 3.80 -13.97 -11.55
CA GLU A 30 4.11 -15.22 -10.88
C GLU A 30 3.64 -15.23 -9.42
N LEU A 31 3.93 -14.14 -8.68
CA LEU A 31 3.55 -14.02 -7.27
C LEU A 31 2.04 -13.96 -7.06
N THR A 32 1.29 -13.48 -8.04
CA THR A 32 -0.16 -13.29 -7.93
C THR A 32 -0.97 -14.36 -8.65
N ASP A 33 -0.31 -15.29 -9.32
CA ASP A 33 -0.96 -16.29 -10.17
C ASP A 33 -1.84 -15.66 -11.27
N LEU A 34 -1.42 -14.52 -11.77
CA LEU A 34 -2.02 -13.82 -12.90
C LEU A 34 -1.07 -13.88 -14.10
N SER A 35 -1.60 -13.66 -15.31
CA SER A 35 -0.75 -13.59 -16.50
C SER A 35 -0.02 -12.24 -16.57
N VAL A 36 1.12 -12.22 -17.25
CA VAL A 36 1.86 -10.97 -17.52
C VAL A 36 0.99 -10.00 -18.31
N SER A 37 0.20 -10.51 -19.26
CA SER A 37 -0.75 -9.71 -20.02
C SER A 37 -1.79 -9.05 -19.11
N CYS A 38 -2.31 -9.79 -18.13
CA CYS A 38 -3.25 -9.27 -17.15
C CYS A 38 -2.63 -8.13 -16.32
N ILE A 39 -1.43 -8.34 -15.78
CA ILE A 39 -0.71 -7.32 -15.02
C ILE A 39 -0.47 -6.08 -15.87
N SER A 40 0.02 -6.26 -17.11
CA SER A 40 0.27 -5.14 -18.03
C SER A 40 -0.99 -4.32 -18.29
N LYS A 41 -2.12 -4.98 -18.53
CA LYS A 41 -3.39 -4.31 -18.80
C LYS A 41 -3.92 -3.56 -17.57
N ILE A 42 -3.77 -4.13 -16.38
CA ILE A 42 -4.13 -3.49 -15.12
C ILE A 42 -3.27 -2.24 -14.90
N GLU A 43 -1.97 -2.33 -15.07
CA GLU A 43 -1.04 -1.20 -14.89
C GLU A 43 -1.31 -0.06 -15.89
N ARG A 44 -1.78 -0.39 -17.08
CA ARG A 44 -2.15 0.61 -18.10
C ARG A 44 -3.56 1.17 -17.92
N GLY A 45 -4.33 0.64 -16.99
CA GLY A 45 -5.70 1.08 -16.74
C GLY A 45 -6.69 0.67 -17.83
N ILE A 46 -6.36 -0.34 -18.63
CA ILE A 46 -7.21 -0.80 -19.74
C ILE A 46 -8.28 -1.77 -19.24
N ASN A 47 -7.92 -2.67 -18.34
CA ASN A 47 -8.82 -3.66 -17.80
C ASN A 47 -9.23 -3.34 -16.37
N ASN A 48 -10.45 -3.70 -16.03
CA ASN A 48 -10.90 -3.75 -14.65
C ASN A 48 -10.21 -4.92 -13.93
N PHE A 49 -10.20 -4.87 -12.63
CA PHE A 49 -9.64 -5.90 -11.76
C PHE A 49 -10.68 -6.32 -10.72
N SER A 50 -10.61 -7.57 -10.27
CA SER A 50 -11.44 -8.05 -9.17
C SER A 50 -10.83 -7.65 -7.83
N ALA A 51 -11.64 -7.65 -6.78
CA ALA A 51 -11.16 -7.44 -5.42
C ALA A 51 -10.12 -8.49 -5.03
N GLU A 52 -10.30 -9.74 -5.48
CA GLU A 52 -9.35 -10.82 -5.26
C GLU A 52 -8.00 -10.54 -5.92
N SER A 53 -8.01 -10.12 -7.19
CA SER A 53 -6.78 -9.78 -7.92
C SER A 53 -6.04 -8.61 -7.25
N LEU A 54 -6.77 -7.57 -6.86
CA LEU A 54 -6.19 -6.42 -6.17
C LEU A 54 -5.56 -6.82 -4.83
N SER A 55 -6.23 -7.69 -4.08
CA SER A 55 -5.72 -8.20 -2.81
C SER A 55 -4.42 -8.98 -3.00
N LYS A 56 -4.36 -9.85 -4.00
CA LYS A 56 -3.15 -10.61 -4.33
C LYS A 56 -1.99 -9.70 -4.71
N ILE A 57 -2.25 -8.67 -5.51
CA ILE A 57 -1.25 -7.67 -5.89
C ILE A 57 -0.75 -6.90 -4.66
N ALA A 58 -1.64 -6.46 -3.80
CA ALA A 58 -1.28 -5.73 -2.58
C ALA A 58 -0.39 -6.58 -1.66
N ILE A 59 -0.74 -7.85 -1.46
CA ILE A 59 0.06 -8.78 -0.65
C ILE A 59 1.45 -8.98 -1.27
N ALA A 60 1.51 -9.20 -2.58
CA ALA A 60 2.78 -9.41 -3.29
C ALA A 60 3.70 -8.18 -3.22
N LEU A 61 3.13 -6.99 -3.20
CA LEU A 61 3.88 -5.73 -3.14
C LEU A 61 4.08 -5.21 -1.71
N ASP A 62 3.65 -5.98 -0.71
CA ASP A 62 3.75 -5.62 0.71
C ASP A 62 3.12 -4.25 1.00
N THR A 63 1.95 -4.02 0.45
CA THR A 63 1.17 -2.80 0.65
C THR A 63 -0.29 -3.16 0.93
N SER A 64 -1.11 -2.18 1.27
CA SER A 64 -2.53 -2.40 1.47
C SER A 64 -3.31 -2.12 0.18
N SER A 65 -4.48 -2.77 0.04
CA SER A 65 -5.39 -2.47 -1.06
C SER A 65 -5.83 -0.99 -1.03
N SER A 66 -6.01 -0.43 0.17
CA SER A 66 -6.34 0.98 0.34
C SER A 66 -5.27 1.90 -0.25
N CYS A 67 -3.99 1.57 -0.08
CA CYS A 67 -2.88 2.35 -0.64
C CYS A 67 -2.86 2.32 -2.16
N LEU A 68 -3.29 1.22 -2.77
CA LEU A 68 -3.39 1.13 -4.23
C LEU A 68 -4.60 1.89 -4.77
N LEU A 69 -5.69 1.94 -4.00
CA LEU A 69 -6.94 2.59 -4.40
C LEU A 69 -6.97 4.08 -4.09
N ASN A 70 -6.14 4.55 -3.17
CA ASN A 70 -6.22 5.89 -2.62
C ASN A 70 -4.86 6.59 -2.63
N GLU A 71 -4.77 7.68 -3.37
CA GLU A 71 -3.59 8.51 -3.53
C GLU A 71 -3.08 9.11 -2.21
N PHE A 72 -3.94 9.38 -1.24
CA PHE A 72 -3.57 9.94 0.06
C PHE A 72 -2.72 9.00 0.91
N CYS A 73 -2.86 7.70 0.72
CA CYS A 73 -2.13 6.71 1.49
C CYS A 73 -0.61 6.80 1.25
N GLU A 74 -0.19 7.02 0.01
CA GLU A 74 1.22 7.17 -0.35
C GLU A 74 1.84 8.46 0.22
N ALA A 75 1.07 9.55 0.25
CA ALA A 75 1.59 10.85 0.64
C ALA A 75 1.82 10.99 2.15
N ASN A 76 1.03 10.30 2.97
CA ASN A 76 0.95 10.56 4.40
C ASN A 76 1.46 9.44 5.29
N ILE A 77 1.36 8.17 4.88
CA ILE A 77 1.67 7.02 5.75
C ILE A 77 3.15 6.66 5.74
N VAL A 78 3.80 6.62 4.58
CA VAL A 78 5.19 6.17 4.47
C VAL A 78 6.18 7.12 5.16
N PRO A 79 6.11 8.46 4.94
CA PRO A 79 6.97 9.38 5.68
C PRO A 79 6.71 9.35 7.20
N LEU A 80 5.45 9.30 7.61
CA LEU A 80 5.06 9.24 9.02
C LEU A 80 5.61 7.99 9.70
N HIS A 81 5.56 6.85 9.03
CA HIS A 81 6.09 5.59 9.55
C HIS A 81 7.60 5.66 9.79
N LYS A 82 8.36 6.23 8.87
CA LYS A 82 9.81 6.44 9.00
C LYS A 82 10.15 7.40 10.14
N ASP A 83 9.38 8.47 10.28
CA ASP A 83 9.56 9.44 11.35
C ASP A 83 9.27 8.82 12.72
N ILE A 84 8.25 7.96 12.82
CA ILE A 84 7.92 7.23 14.03
C ILE A 84 9.05 6.24 14.39
N GLU A 85 9.55 5.49 13.42
CA GLU A 85 10.69 4.58 13.64
C GLU A 85 11.91 5.32 14.17
N LYS A 86 12.24 6.46 13.59
CA LYS A 86 13.35 7.32 14.06
C LYS A 86 13.13 7.83 15.47
N ALA A 87 11.90 8.23 15.79
CA ALA A 87 11.54 8.74 17.11
C ALA A 87 11.74 7.69 18.21
N PHE A 88 11.63 6.41 17.88
CA PHE A 88 11.82 5.31 18.83
C PHE A 88 13.23 4.76 18.90
N GLU A 89 14.15 5.28 18.10
CA GLU A 89 15.56 4.88 18.15
C GLU A 89 16.15 5.16 19.56
N GLY A 90 16.75 4.16 20.16
CA GLY A 90 17.37 4.28 21.48
C GLY A 90 16.43 4.07 22.67
N TYR A 91 15.14 3.83 22.43
CA TYR A 91 14.19 3.50 23.50
C TYR A 91 14.13 2.00 23.75
N SER A 92 13.89 1.61 24.99
CA SER A 92 13.67 0.20 25.34
C SER A 92 12.31 -0.28 24.87
N SER A 93 12.10 -1.60 24.81
CA SER A 93 10.80 -2.18 24.47
C SER A 93 9.69 -1.71 25.42
N GLU A 94 10.00 -1.58 26.71
CA GLU A 94 9.04 -1.09 27.72
C GLU A 94 8.66 0.37 27.45
N ASP A 95 9.63 1.21 27.11
CA ASP A 95 9.39 2.62 26.79
C ASP A 95 8.51 2.76 25.57
N VAL A 96 8.77 1.97 24.53
CA VAL A 96 7.97 1.95 23.29
C VAL A 96 6.53 1.50 23.58
N ASP A 97 6.36 0.44 24.37
CA ASP A 97 5.03 -0.05 24.75
C ASP A 97 4.24 1.02 25.52
N GLY A 98 4.87 1.73 26.44
CA GLY A 98 4.25 2.83 27.17
C GLY A 98 3.79 3.96 26.26
N ILE A 99 4.61 4.34 25.29
CA ILE A 99 4.28 5.38 24.32
C ILE A 99 3.13 4.93 23.43
N ILE A 100 3.12 3.68 22.97
CA ILE A 100 2.03 3.12 22.17
C ILE A 100 0.72 3.12 22.94
N GLN A 101 0.72 2.78 24.23
CA GLN A 101 -0.46 2.84 25.09
C GLN A 101 -1.03 4.26 25.18
N ILE A 102 -0.17 5.26 25.34
CA ILE A 102 -0.57 6.67 25.36
C ILE A 102 -1.22 7.08 24.02
N ILE A 103 -0.62 6.70 22.91
CA ILE A 103 -1.18 6.97 21.58
C ILE A 103 -2.55 6.33 21.41
N ASN A 104 -2.72 5.10 21.85
CA ASN A 104 -3.99 4.38 21.77
C ASN A 104 -5.08 5.06 22.62
N ILE A 105 -4.75 5.53 23.81
CA ILE A 105 -5.66 6.28 24.67
C ILE A 105 -6.10 7.57 24.00
N ILE A 106 -5.18 8.31 23.38
CA ILE A 106 -5.49 9.54 22.66
C ILE A 106 -6.44 9.25 21.49
N LYS A 107 -6.20 8.16 20.74
CA LYS A 107 -7.10 7.74 19.64
C LYS A 107 -8.51 7.43 20.15
N GLN A 108 -8.64 6.75 21.27
CA GLN A 108 -9.94 6.44 21.87
C GLN A 108 -10.71 7.71 22.27
N ILE A 109 -10.03 8.68 22.86
CA ILE A 109 -10.62 9.95 23.23
C ILE A 109 -11.09 10.72 21.99
N LYS A 110 -10.28 10.72 20.93
CA LYS A 110 -10.60 11.43 19.70
C LYS A 110 -11.77 10.82 18.94
N ASN A 111 -11.98 9.51 19.05
CA ASN A 111 -13.04 8.77 18.35
C ASN A 111 -14.30 8.57 19.21
N ALA A 112 -14.30 9.03 20.45
CA ALA A 112 -15.44 8.89 21.36
C ALA A 112 -16.55 9.92 21.09
#